data_cea7d8508f01849e67123dc800c6e64a
#
_entry.id   cea7d8508f01849e67123dc800c6e64a
#
_cell.length_a   1.000
_cell.length_b   1.000
_cell.length_c   1.000
_cell.angle_alpha   90.00
_cell.angle_beta   90.00
_cell.angle_gamma   90.00
#
_symmetry.space_group_name_H-M   'P 1'
#
loop_
_entity.id
_entity.type
_entity.pdbx_description
1 polymer ?
#
loop_
_entity_poly.entity_id
_entity_poly.type
_entity_poly.pdbx_seq_one_letter_code
_entity_poly.pdbx_strand_id
1 'polypeptide(L)'
;YGLVGSEMCIRDRPLSERIAYAPFEKLVVSAEEAAQHVNHGDRVGISGFTGAGYPKGLPTAIAEKAKALHEKGEEFKIDVFSGASTAPDCDGVLAEAEAIRFRSPYNSDPTLRKQFNDGTALYQDIHLSHSGQQVEEGFYGDFQVAIIEAVRITEEGHVVPSSAVGNNLEFIEAADKIIIEIN
;
A
#
# COMPACT_ATOMS: atom_id res chain seq x y z
N TYR A 1 12.68 -5.86 -4.12
CA TYR A 1 12.12 -5.71 -2.76
C TYR A 1 12.68 -4.43 -2.13
N GLY A 2 11.83 -3.59 -1.59
CA GLY A 2 12.23 -2.39 -0.85
C GLY A 2 11.64 -2.42 0.56
N LEU A 3 12.41 -1.98 1.54
CA LEU A 3 11.97 -1.84 2.92
C LEU A 3 11.89 -0.36 3.27
N VAL A 4 10.76 0.08 3.78
CA VAL A 4 10.55 1.45 4.27
C VAL A 4 10.55 1.42 5.79
N GLY A 5 11.42 2.21 6.41
CA GLY A 5 11.41 2.43 7.86
C GLY A 5 10.76 3.76 8.20
N SER A 6 9.71 3.75 9.02
CA SER A 6 9.16 4.97 9.59
C SER A 6 9.59 5.14 11.04
N GLU A 7 10.00 6.35 11.41
CA GLU A 7 10.43 6.66 12.78
C GLU A 7 9.27 6.81 13.79
N MET A 8 8.04 6.61 13.36
CA MET A 8 6.86 6.88 14.20
C MET A 8 6.20 5.60 14.69
N CYS A 9 6.25 5.37 15.96
CA CYS A 9 5.30 4.64 16.81
C CYS A 9 5.76 3.44 17.64
N ILE A 10 6.93 2.87 17.51
CA ILE A 10 7.41 1.93 18.55
C ILE A 10 8.77 2.42 19.03
N ARG A 11 8.75 3.10 20.14
CA ARG A 11 9.84 3.88 20.72
C ARG A 11 11.12 3.11 21.04
N ASP A 12 11.18 1.78 20.99
CA ASP A 12 12.17 1.12 21.79
C ASP A 12 13.05 0.08 21.09
N ARG A 13 12.85 -0.18 19.78
CA ARG A 13 13.71 -1.13 19.09
C ARG A 13 14.33 -0.52 17.83
N PRO A 14 15.65 -0.55 17.71
CA PRO A 14 16.32 -0.11 16.50
C PRO A 14 15.91 -0.97 15.30
N LEU A 15 15.99 -0.42 14.10
CA LEU A 15 15.62 -1.10 12.85
C LEU A 15 16.33 -2.46 12.69
N SER A 16 17.61 -2.54 13.12
CA SER A 16 18.40 -3.77 13.12
C SER A 16 17.83 -4.91 13.97
N GLU A 17 17.05 -4.59 15.01
CA GLU A 17 16.34 -5.62 15.80
C GLU A 17 15.00 -6.03 15.18
N ARG A 18 14.48 -5.21 14.29
CA ARG A 18 13.22 -5.48 13.57
C ARG A 18 13.44 -6.15 12.24
N ILE A 19 14.61 -6.00 11.63
CA ILE A 19 15.03 -6.69 10.41
C ILE A 19 16.18 -7.63 10.77
N ALA A 20 15.84 -8.84 11.21
CA ALA A 20 16.82 -9.83 11.61
C ALA A 20 17.40 -10.63 10.42
N TYR A 21 16.77 -10.58 9.25
CA TYR A 21 17.26 -11.23 8.04
C TYR A 21 18.32 -10.36 7.34
N ALA A 22 19.58 -10.70 7.57
CA ALA A 22 20.74 -9.91 7.11
C ALA A 22 20.74 -9.54 5.61
N PRO A 23 20.27 -10.40 4.66
CA PRO A 23 20.17 -10.00 3.25
C PRO A 23 19.28 -8.77 2.99
N PHE A 24 18.30 -8.49 3.86
CA PHE A 24 17.37 -7.39 3.70
C PHE A 24 17.90 -6.05 4.25
N GLU A 25 18.94 -6.04 5.06
CA GLU A 25 19.56 -4.79 5.54
C GLU A 25 19.99 -3.86 4.40
N LYS A 26 20.44 -4.45 3.29
CA LYS A 26 20.89 -3.71 2.09
C LYS A 26 19.73 -3.19 1.22
N LEU A 27 18.51 -3.60 1.52
CA LEU A 27 17.29 -3.23 0.79
C LEU A 27 16.49 -2.15 1.51
N VAL A 28 17.00 -1.68 2.66
CA VAL A 28 16.36 -0.59 3.43
C VAL A 28 16.55 0.71 2.67
N VAL A 29 15.43 1.35 2.36
CA VAL A 29 15.37 2.62 1.64
C VAL A 29 14.41 3.58 2.33
N SER A 30 14.43 4.85 1.95
CA SER A 30 13.43 5.82 2.40
C SER A 30 12.07 5.57 1.75
N ALA A 31 11.00 6.16 2.31
CA ALA A 31 9.66 6.09 1.73
C ALA A 31 9.62 6.74 0.33
N GLU A 32 10.36 7.83 0.14
CA GLU A 32 10.47 8.55 -1.13
C GLU A 32 11.17 7.72 -2.20
N GLU A 33 12.22 6.99 -1.84
CA GLU A 33 12.91 6.06 -2.74
C GLU A 33 12.01 4.87 -3.09
N ALA A 34 11.33 4.30 -2.10
CA ALA A 34 10.38 3.21 -2.32
C ALA A 34 9.20 3.64 -3.22
N ALA A 35 8.70 4.87 -3.07
CA ALA A 35 7.64 5.42 -3.91
C ALA A 35 8.03 5.51 -5.41
N GLN A 36 9.33 5.54 -5.74
CA GLN A 36 9.77 5.53 -7.15
C GLN A 36 9.47 4.19 -7.86
N HIS A 37 9.26 3.13 -7.10
CA HIS A 37 8.89 1.83 -7.66
C HIS A 37 7.41 1.69 -8.01
N VAL A 38 6.58 2.67 -7.63
CA VAL A 38 5.16 2.74 -7.99
C VAL A 38 4.98 3.70 -9.15
N ASN A 39 4.40 3.25 -10.26
CA ASN A 39 4.26 4.01 -11.49
C ASN A 39 2.80 4.32 -11.82
N HIS A 40 2.60 5.28 -12.73
CA HIS A 40 1.27 5.54 -13.27
C HIS A 40 0.68 4.27 -13.90
N GLY A 41 -0.56 3.98 -13.55
CA GLY A 41 -1.29 2.82 -14.05
C GLY A 41 -1.07 1.52 -13.30
N ASP A 42 -0.13 1.46 -12.33
CA ASP A 42 0.12 0.26 -11.54
C ASP A 42 -1.13 -0.16 -10.75
N ARG A 43 -1.35 -1.47 -10.65
CA ARG A 43 -2.24 -2.08 -9.66
C ARG A 43 -1.45 -2.36 -8.40
N VAL A 44 -1.93 -1.78 -7.30
CA VAL A 44 -1.25 -1.78 -6.01
C VAL A 44 -2.13 -2.45 -4.97
N GLY A 45 -1.66 -3.58 -4.45
CA GLY A 45 -2.25 -4.24 -3.28
C GLY A 45 -1.69 -3.64 -2.00
N ILE A 46 -2.54 -3.10 -1.13
CA ILE A 46 -2.12 -2.46 0.12
C ILE A 46 -2.64 -3.26 1.29
N SER A 47 -1.77 -3.59 2.24
CA SER A 47 -2.16 -4.24 3.49
C SER A 47 -3.12 -3.38 4.31
N GLY A 48 -3.84 -4.02 5.21
CA GLY A 48 -4.68 -3.35 6.18
C GLY A 48 -6.14 -3.75 6.10
N PHE A 49 -6.77 -3.60 7.24
CA PHE A 49 -8.21 -3.80 7.42
C PHE A 49 -8.76 -2.65 8.26
N THR A 50 -9.53 -1.75 7.64
CA THR A 50 -9.97 -0.50 8.28
C THR A 50 -8.79 0.33 8.81
N GLY A 51 -8.79 0.78 10.04
CA GLY A 51 -7.70 1.54 10.65
C GLY A 51 -6.59 0.69 11.27
N ALA A 52 -6.33 -0.54 10.80
CA ALA A 52 -5.35 -1.46 11.38
C ALA A 52 -4.47 -2.12 10.31
N GLY A 53 -3.16 -2.25 10.57
CA GLY A 53 -2.22 -2.99 9.72
C GLY A 53 -1.98 -2.41 8.33
N TYR A 54 -2.15 -1.12 8.14
CA TYR A 54 -1.93 -0.42 6.87
C TYR A 54 -0.63 0.41 6.90
N PRO A 55 0.05 0.58 5.76
CA PRO A 55 1.23 1.44 5.66
C PRO A 55 0.85 2.92 5.80
N LYS A 56 1.74 3.74 6.34
CA LYS A 56 1.51 5.17 6.64
C LYS A 56 2.50 6.10 5.92
N GLY A 57 3.77 5.73 5.93
CA GLY A 57 4.83 6.53 5.31
C GLY A 57 4.82 6.45 3.80
N LEU A 58 4.71 5.25 3.24
CA LEU A 58 4.76 5.06 1.81
C LEU A 58 3.55 5.65 1.05
N PRO A 59 2.29 5.54 1.52
CA PRO A 59 1.18 6.22 0.88
C PRO A 59 1.35 7.74 0.83
N THR A 60 1.90 8.35 1.89
CA THR A 60 2.23 9.78 1.91
C THR A 60 3.27 10.12 0.84
N ALA A 61 4.35 9.36 0.75
CA ALA A 61 5.39 9.60 -0.27
C ALA A 61 4.87 9.41 -1.71
N ILE A 62 3.97 8.44 -1.94
CA ILE A 62 3.29 8.27 -3.23
C ILE A 62 2.39 9.47 -3.54
N ALA A 63 1.65 9.97 -2.56
CA ALA A 63 0.80 11.15 -2.72
C ALA A 63 1.60 12.41 -3.07
N GLU A 64 2.75 12.61 -2.43
CA GLU A 64 3.66 13.73 -2.75
C GLU A 64 4.27 13.59 -4.15
N LYS A 65 4.67 12.38 -4.53
CA LYS A 65 5.12 12.09 -5.90
C LYS A 65 4.02 12.44 -6.92
N ALA A 66 2.77 12.03 -6.65
CA ALA A 66 1.64 12.32 -7.52
C ALA A 66 1.44 13.84 -7.69
N LYS A 67 1.41 14.58 -6.59
CA LYS A 67 1.29 16.05 -6.60
C LYS A 67 2.39 16.70 -7.44
N ALA A 68 3.65 16.29 -7.23
CA ALA A 68 4.79 16.83 -7.95
C ALA A 68 4.76 16.53 -9.46
N LEU A 69 4.18 15.41 -9.88
CA LEU A 69 3.97 15.07 -11.29
C LEU A 69 2.80 15.88 -11.88
N HIS A 70 1.69 16.02 -11.16
CA HIS A 70 0.54 16.82 -11.58
C HIS A 70 0.91 18.30 -11.77
N GLU A 71 1.76 18.87 -10.91
CA GLU A 71 2.27 20.24 -11.06
C GLU A 71 3.08 20.43 -12.35
N LYS A 72 3.68 19.38 -12.88
CA LYS A 72 4.40 19.38 -14.16
C LYS A 72 3.49 19.10 -15.36
N GLY A 73 2.20 18.85 -15.12
CA GLY A 73 1.25 18.44 -16.14
C GLY A 73 1.35 16.97 -16.54
N GLU A 74 2.04 16.17 -15.74
CA GLU A 74 2.17 14.72 -15.95
C GLU A 74 1.09 13.99 -15.16
N GLU A 75 0.43 13.01 -15.78
CA GLU A 75 -0.59 12.21 -15.12
C GLU A 75 0.05 11.14 -14.23
N PHE A 76 -0.44 11.03 -12.98
CA PHE A 76 -0.10 9.94 -12.10
C PHE A 76 -1.33 9.45 -11.35
N LYS A 77 -1.77 8.24 -11.64
CA LYS A 77 -2.88 7.57 -10.95
C LYS A 77 -2.60 6.07 -10.89
N ILE A 78 -3.01 5.44 -9.80
CA ILE A 78 -2.86 3.99 -9.54
C ILE A 78 -4.22 3.36 -9.25
N ASP A 79 -4.30 2.04 -9.41
CA ASP A 79 -5.43 1.24 -8.96
C ASP A 79 -5.12 0.68 -7.57
N VAL A 80 -5.96 0.97 -6.58
CA VAL A 80 -5.72 0.59 -5.19
C VAL A 80 -6.67 -0.52 -4.75
N PHE A 81 -6.08 -1.58 -4.26
CA PHE A 81 -6.76 -2.74 -3.67
C PHE A 81 -6.32 -2.92 -2.22
N SER A 82 -7.24 -3.25 -1.33
CA SER A 82 -6.89 -3.53 0.08
C SER A 82 -7.81 -4.59 0.67
N GLY A 83 -7.57 -4.99 1.93
CA GLY A 83 -8.47 -5.88 2.66
C GLY A 83 -9.81 -5.22 3.03
N ALA A 84 -9.85 -3.90 3.14
CA ALA A 84 -11.03 -3.06 3.32
C ALA A 84 -10.63 -1.60 3.11
N SER A 85 -11.48 -0.63 3.49
CA SER A 85 -11.05 0.77 3.56
C SER A 85 -9.91 0.94 4.56
N THR A 86 -8.99 1.81 4.26
CA THR A 86 -7.90 2.18 5.16
C THR A 86 -8.18 3.51 5.88
N ALA A 87 -7.18 4.12 6.47
CA ALA A 87 -7.31 5.33 7.27
C ALA A 87 -7.02 6.60 6.44
N PRO A 88 -7.28 7.81 6.98
CA PRO A 88 -7.00 9.08 6.30
C PRO A 88 -5.55 9.24 5.84
N ASP A 89 -4.58 8.69 6.56
CA ASP A 89 -3.15 8.70 6.22
C ASP A 89 -2.73 7.62 5.21
N CYS A 90 -3.68 6.91 4.65
CA CYS A 90 -3.49 6.01 3.50
C CYS A 90 -4.47 6.36 2.38
N ASP A 91 -5.74 5.93 2.47
CA ASP A 91 -6.75 6.25 1.44
C ASP A 91 -6.95 7.77 1.29
N GLY A 92 -6.98 8.52 2.41
CA GLY A 92 -7.22 9.96 2.40
C GLY A 92 -6.12 10.75 1.70
N VAL A 93 -4.85 10.52 2.03
CA VAL A 93 -3.73 11.26 1.42
C VAL A 93 -3.60 10.97 -0.07
N LEU A 94 -3.84 9.73 -0.50
CA LEU A 94 -3.86 9.35 -1.92
C LEU A 94 -5.03 9.98 -2.66
N ALA A 95 -6.20 10.05 -2.02
CA ALA A 95 -7.38 10.71 -2.59
C ALA A 95 -7.18 12.22 -2.73
N GLU A 96 -6.65 12.90 -1.70
CA GLU A 96 -6.34 14.33 -1.75
C GLU A 96 -5.31 14.69 -2.82
N ALA A 97 -4.40 13.78 -3.12
CA ALA A 97 -3.42 13.91 -4.20
C ALA A 97 -4.00 13.56 -5.59
N GLU A 98 -5.29 13.19 -5.69
CA GLU A 98 -5.92 12.67 -6.91
C GLU A 98 -5.15 11.50 -7.56
N ALA A 99 -4.47 10.71 -6.72
CA ALA A 99 -3.58 9.63 -7.15
C ALA A 99 -4.32 8.29 -7.39
N ILE A 100 -5.64 8.22 -7.15
CA ILE A 100 -6.41 6.98 -7.30
C ILE A 100 -7.24 7.03 -8.58
N ARG A 101 -7.04 6.03 -9.46
CA ARG A 101 -7.86 5.79 -10.64
C ARG A 101 -9.03 4.84 -10.34
N PHE A 102 -8.73 3.76 -9.62
CA PHE A 102 -9.68 2.70 -9.26
C PHE A 102 -9.48 2.27 -7.81
N ARG A 103 -10.58 1.95 -7.12
CA ARG A 103 -10.55 1.49 -5.73
C ARG A 103 -11.48 0.30 -5.51
N SER A 104 -10.99 -0.74 -4.85
CA SER A 104 -11.76 -1.93 -4.42
C SER A 104 -11.15 -2.49 -3.12
N PRO A 105 -11.89 -3.26 -2.29
CA PRO A 105 -13.29 -3.68 -2.42
C PRO A 105 -14.28 -2.77 -1.70
N TYR A 106 -13.82 -1.92 -0.77
CA TYR A 106 -14.67 -1.08 0.06
C TYR A 106 -13.99 0.26 0.37
N ASN A 107 -14.78 1.32 0.46
CA ASN A 107 -14.29 2.66 0.80
C ASN A 107 -15.15 3.34 1.86
N SER A 108 -14.50 3.94 2.86
CA SER A 108 -15.13 4.82 3.85
C SER A 108 -14.63 6.28 3.79
N ASP A 109 -13.57 6.54 3.01
CA ASP A 109 -13.00 7.90 2.91
C ASP A 109 -13.97 8.86 2.21
N PRO A 110 -14.23 10.06 2.78
CA PRO A 110 -15.20 11.00 2.22
C PRO A 110 -14.70 11.70 0.96
N THR A 111 -13.39 11.98 0.82
CA THR A 111 -12.80 12.63 -0.35
C THR A 111 -12.89 11.70 -1.55
N LEU A 112 -12.51 10.44 -1.34
CA LEU A 112 -12.58 9.42 -2.37
C LEU A 112 -14.02 9.12 -2.78
N ARG A 113 -14.96 9.10 -1.83
CA ARG A 113 -16.41 8.98 -2.13
C ARG A 113 -16.89 10.11 -3.03
N LYS A 114 -16.43 11.33 -2.79
CA LYS A 114 -16.76 12.48 -3.65
C LYS A 114 -16.22 12.24 -5.06
N GLN A 115 -14.99 11.79 -5.21
CA GLN A 115 -14.37 11.48 -6.51
C GLN A 115 -15.17 10.40 -7.27
N PHE A 116 -15.67 9.37 -6.60
CA PHE A 116 -16.54 8.36 -7.23
C PHE A 116 -17.85 8.98 -7.74
N ASN A 117 -18.48 9.84 -6.94
CA ASN A 117 -19.72 10.50 -7.33
C ASN A 117 -19.53 11.49 -8.50
N ASP A 118 -18.37 12.15 -8.55
CA ASP A 118 -17.99 13.08 -9.61
C ASP A 118 -17.45 12.36 -10.86
N GLY A 119 -17.22 11.04 -10.80
CA GLY A 119 -16.70 10.25 -11.90
C GLY A 119 -15.20 10.46 -12.18
N THR A 120 -14.46 11.05 -11.25
CA THR A 120 -13.01 11.29 -11.38
C THR A 120 -12.14 10.12 -10.92
N ALA A 121 -12.73 9.18 -10.18
CA ALA A 121 -12.17 7.87 -9.85
C ALA A 121 -13.23 6.78 -10.01
N LEU A 122 -12.81 5.56 -10.27
CA LEU A 122 -13.67 4.38 -10.40
C LEU A 122 -13.73 3.60 -9.09
N TYR A 123 -14.85 2.97 -8.84
CA TYR A 123 -15.07 2.19 -7.63
C TYR A 123 -15.79 0.87 -7.92
N GLN A 124 -15.33 -0.18 -7.28
CA GLN A 124 -16.02 -1.45 -7.25
C GLN A 124 -16.22 -1.89 -5.80
N ASP A 125 -17.48 -1.97 -5.39
CA ASP A 125 -17.86 -2.57 -4.12
C ASP A 125 -18.08 -4.06 -4.32
N ILE A 126 -17.33 -4.87 -3.59
CA ILE A 126 -17.48 -6.32 -3.59
C ILE A 126 -17.47 -6.84 -2.16
N HIS A 127 -18.08 -7.99 -1.97
CA HIS A 127 -18.02 -8.64 -0.68
C HIS A 127 -16.58 -9.00 -0.29
N LEU A 128 -16.17 -8.62 0.89
CA LEU A 128 -14.77 -8.71 1.33
C LEU A 128 -14.23 -10.15 1.27
N SER A 129 -15.07 -11.14 1.57
CA SER A 129 -14.70 -12.56 1.47
C SER A 129 -14.38 -13.05 0.04
N HIS A 130 -14.72 -12.28 -0.99
CA HIS A 130 -14.41 -12.61 -2.37
C HIS A 130 -13.17 -11.86 -2.90
N SER A 131 -12.72 -10.83 -2.18
CA SER A 131 -11.65 -9.95 -2.64
C SER A 131 -10.33 -10.70 -2.86
N GLY A 132 -9.89 -11.49 -1.86
CA GLY A 132 -8.68 -12.30 -1.97
C GLY A 132 -8.76 -13.32 -3.09
N GLN A 133 -9.86 -14.08 -3.14
CA GLN A 133 -10.07 -15.08 -4.18
C GLN A 133 -10.02 -14.47 -5.60
N GLN A 134 -10.59 -13.29 -5.81
CA GLN A 134 -10.54 -12.62 -7.12
C GLN A 134 -9.13 -12.18 -7.51
N VAL A 135 -8.29 -11.86 -6.53
CA VAL A 135 -6.86 -11.58 -6.76
C VAL A 135 -6.13 -12.85 -7.16
N GLU A 136 -6.28 -13.93 -6.39
CA GLU A 136 -5.66 -15.24 -6.66
C GLU A 136 -6.06 -15.82 -8.02
N GLU A 137 -7.31 -15.68 -8.41
CA GLU A 137 -7.84 -16.16 -9.71
C GLU A 137 -7.44 -15.24 -10.89
N GLY A 138 -6.71 -14.15 -10.62
CA GLY A 138 -6.26 -13.22 -11.66
C GLY A 138 -7.39 -12.39 -12.30
N PHE A 139 -8.54 -12.26 -11.63
CA PHE A 139 -9.69 -11.52 -12.16
C PHE A 139 -9.35 -10.06 -12.51
N TYR A 140 -8.49 -9.45 -11.73
CA TYR A 140 -8.01 -8.07 -11.96
C TYR A 140 -6.77 -7.98 -12.85
N GLY A 141 -6.20 -9.12 -13.27
CA GLY A 141 -4.91 -9.19 -13.95
C GLY A 141 -3.74 -9.00 -12.99
N ASP A 142 -2.54 -8.75 -13.55
CA ASP A 142 -1.29 -8.71 -12.79
C ASP A 142 -1.22 -7.50 -11.86
N PHE A 143 -0.69 -7.72 -10.66
CA PHE A 143 -0.35 -6.66 -9.70
C PHE A 143 1.12 -6.29 -9.85
N GLN A 144 1.42 -5.01 -9.99
CA GLN A 144 2.79 -4.54 -10.11
C GLN A 144 3.45 -4.38 -8.75
N VAL A 145 2.69 -3.99 -7.72
CA VAL A 145 3.25 -3.72 -6.40
C VAL A 145 2.31 -4.20 -5.29
N ALA A 146 2.88 -4.89 -4.29
CA ALA A 146 2.25 -5.10 -2.99
C ALA A 146 2.96 -4.26 -1.93
N ILE A 147 2.20 -3.50 -1.14
CA ILE A 147 2.70 -2.67 -0.04
C ILE A 147 2.17 -3.26 1.27
N ILE A 148 3.08 -3.83 2.06
CA ILE A 148 2.73 -4.60 3.26
C ILE A 148 3.31 -3.93 4.49
N GLU A 149 2.45 -3.59 5.44
CA GLU A 149 2.88 -3.12 6.76
C GLU A 149 3.26 -4.31 7.65
N ALA A 150 4.40 -4.20 8.34
CA ALA A 150 4.90 -5.23 9.21
C ALA A 150 5.61 -4.65 10.45
N VAL A 151 5.68 -5.44 11.52
CA VAL A 151 6.39 -5.04 12.74
C VAL A 151 7.84 -5.53 12.76
N ARG A 152 8.13 -6.60 12.04
CA ARG A 152 9.49 -7.15 11.95
C ARG A 152 9.64 -8.16 10.81
N ILE A 153 10.89 -8.49 10.50
CA ILE A 153 11.29 -9.62 9.65
C ILE A 153 12.20 -10.53 10.50
N THR A 154 11.87 -11.82 10.56
CA THR A 154 12.63 -12.82 11.35
C THR A 154 13.97 -13.16 10.71
N GLU A 155 14.82 -13.92 11.42
CA GLU A 155 16.11 -14.40 10.92
C GLU A 155 15.95 -15.30 9.68
N GLU A 156 14.82 -15.99 9.54
CA GLU A 156 14.47 -16.83 8.40
C GLU A 156 13.89 -16.05 7.22
N GLY A 157 13.68 -14.73 7.38
CA GLY A 157 13.09 -13.87 6.36
C GLY A 157 11.56 -13.82 6.36
N HIS A 158 10.91 -14.34 7.39
CA HIS A 158 9.45 -14.27 7.50
C HIS A 158 9.00 -12.87 7.91
N VAL A 159 8.03 -12.32 7.20
CA VAL A 159 7.39 -11.05 7.49
C VAL A 159 6.33 -11.24 8.56
N VAL A 160 6.44 -10.52 9.66
CA VAL A 160 5.47 -10.55 10.77
C VAL A 160 4.57 -9.33 10.65
N PRO A 161 3.30 -9.50 10.24
CA PRO A 161 2.35 -8.39 10.15
C PRO A 161 2.02 -7.85 11.55
N SER A 162 1.43 -6.65 11.59
CA SER A 162 0.97 -6.06 12.84
C SER A 162 -0.40 -6.59 13.26
N SER A 163 -1.37 -5.71 13.44
CA SER A 163 -2.67 -6.05 14.02
C SER A 163 -3.71 -6.57 13.02
N ALA A 164 -3.46 -6.44 11.72
CA ALA A 164 -4.36 -6.94 10.69
C ALA A 164 -3.56 -7.50 9.49
N VAL A 165 -4.08 -8.55 8.90
CA VAL A 165 -3.49 -9.20 7.73
C VAL A 165 -4.20 -8.76 6.44
N GLY A 166 -5.54 -8.64 6.48
CA GLY A 166 -6.31 -8.36 5.26
C GLY A 166 -6.03 -9.41 4.18
N ASN A 167 -5.79 -8.96 2.95
CA ASN A 167 -5.44 -9.80 1.80
C ASN A 167 -3.92 -9.79 1.52
N ASN A 168 -3.09 -9.75 2.57
CA ASN A 168 -1.64 -9.63 2.41
C ASN A 168 -1.04 -10.76 1.60
N LEU A 169 -1.48 -12.00 1.84
CA LEU A 169 -0.94 -13.17 1.16
C LEU A 169 -1.24 -13.10 -0.33
N GLU A 170 -2.48 -12.86 -0.68
CA GLU A 170 -2.95 -12.79 -2.05
C GLU A 170 -2.24 -11.68 -2.83
N PHE A 171 -2.01 -10.52 -2.20
CA PHE A 171 -1.25 -9.44 -2.84
C PHE A 171 0.23 -9.78 -3.00
N ILE A 172 0.86 -10.43 -2.00
CA ILE A 172 2.26 -10.84 -2.08
C ILE A 172 2.46 -11.87 -3.21
N GLU A 173 1.55 -12.82 -3.34
CA GLU A 173 1.63 -13.88 -4.37
C GLU A 173 1.35 -13.34 -5.78
N ALA A 174 0.47 -12.33 -5.89
CA ALA A 174 0.09 -11.76 -7.18
C ALA A 174 1.03 -10.66 -7.69
N ALA A 175 1.87 -10.07 -6.84
CA ALA A 175 2.63 -8.87 -7.21
C ALA A 175 4.04 -9.17 -7.73
N ASP A 176 4.45 -8.39 -8.74
CA ASP A 176 5.82 -8.41 -9.27
C ASP A 176 6.85 -7.90 -8.26
N LYS A 177 6.45 -6.93 -7.42
CA LYS A 177 7.31 -6.28 -6.41
C LYS A 177 6.59 -6.22 -5.08
N ILE A 178 7.36 -6.44 -4.01
CA ILE A 178 6.86 -6.32 -2.65
C ILE A 178 7.64 -5.21 -1.95
N ILE A 179 6.93 -4.24 -1.38
CA ILE A 179 7.50 -3.20 -0.52
C ILE A 179 6.96 -3.44 0.89
N ILE A 180 7.85 -3.57 1.86
CA ILE A 180 7.49 -3.82 3.25
C ILE A 180 7.78 -2.55 4.05
N GLU A 181 6.75 -1.96 4.63
CA GLU A 181 6.88 -0.84 5.57
C GLU A 181 6.97 -1.40 6.99
N ILE A 182 8.10 -1.15 7.65
CA ILE A 182 8.33 -1.57 9.02
C ILE A 182 7.93 -0.44 9.99
N ASN A 183 6.89 -0.69 10.78
CA ASN A 183 6.33 0.21 11.79
C ASN A 183 6.70 -0.22 13.21
#